data_9a9e34734627534150fc47c2a1eab9de
#
_entry.id   9a9e34734627534150fc47c2a1eab9de
#
_cell.length_a   1.000
_cell.length_b   1.000
_cell.length_c   1.000
_cell.angle_alpha   90.00
_cell.angle_beta   90.00
_cell.angle_gamma   90.00
#
_symmetry.space_group_name_H-M   'P 1'
#
loop_
_entity.id
_entity.type
_entity.pdbx_description
1 polymer ?
#
loop_
_entity_poly.entity_id
_entity_poly.type
_entity_poly.pdbx_seq_one_letter_code
_entity_poly.pdbx_strand_id
1 'polypeptide(L)'
;MNPGDLLLHLNPLLLLASLAAGALHLRDGDSEKRLLQRVSLGLLLGSLTASLLLLASYFYRTALEFEYVADYSAVELPLRYKLAGVWAGRDGTLLIWCWATALALNWELWRGSGAGEDSQPHSDAGQQRLLVLFASGILLALATIQLAINPFTHSDPVPTEGRGLNPLLQSPWMTIHPPIVFTAFGFAVLLYAAGLAALAAHGEAWLDVGRRWGRWFWLLTASTLTMGGYWAYTTLGWGGFWAWDPVETSGLLPWLACTTFLHAAVMSKRKRQYSLLGPLLAMLVLLLVLLESFVTRGGIWLSVHAFLPTQSESAAQRFLAVMADDTSVKGLVVLLGSCLAVTGFTTVRAYLRAPATEPRKREKLDEWLDEDTTFFGAIYTQLLILTVALVLLLMGVNGYLPGFVFETRLALFVALLAALFTIYTLQRWYEPRRLLSYCIAAAVASAILGFILLGMRPGSWMAGAALPWALLAGWATLRYLWSYRGKPLLPRLRAWGPYIAHLGIILIALGYGISYGLDQVETVELEEGSATEAAGFTITLDDVVMRSGDE
;
A
#
# COMPACT_ATOMS: atom_id res chain seq x y z
N MET A 1 -22.10 -16.94 25.00
CA MET A 1 -21.78 -15.90 24.02
C MET A 1 -21.45 -14.63 24.76
N ASN A 2 -20.21 -14.16 24.67
CA ASN A 2 -19.78 -12.93 25.34
C ASN A 2 -20.19 -11.69 24.51
N PRO A 3 -20.08 -10.46 25.08
CA PRO A 3 -20.46 -9.24 24.35
C PRO A 3 -19.73 -9.04 23.01
N GLY A 4 -18.47 -9.44 22.92
CA GLY A 4 -17.68 -9.37 21.70
C GLY A 4 -18.20 -10.31 20.61
N ASP A 5 -18.52 -11.55 20.98
CA ASP A 5 -19.16 -12.51 20.05
C ASP A 5 -20.45 -11.96 19.49
N LEU A 6 -21.29 -11.35 20.33
CA LEU A 6 -22.56 -10.78 19.89
C LEU A 6 -22.34 -9.68 18.86
N LEU A 7 -21.40 -8.77 19.10
CA LEU A 7 -21.06 -7.70 18.16
C LEU A 7 -20.54 -8.24 16.83
N LEU A 8 -19.67 -9.27 16.86
CA LEU A 8 -19.14 -9.86 15.62
C LEU A 8 -20.24 -10.56 14.80
N HIS A 9 -21.19 -11.27 15.44
CA HIS A 9 -22.31 -11.90 14.74
C HIS A 9 -23.30 -10.87 14.17
N LEU A 10 -23.43 -9.70 14.79
CA LEU A 10 -24.28 -8.62 14.32
C LEU A 10 -23.75 -8.02 13.00
N ASN A 11 -22.43 -7.95 12.80
CA ASN A 11 -21.81 -7.27 11.67
C ASN A 11 -22.24 -7.84 10.30
N PRO A 12 -22.19 -9.17 10.02
CA PRO A 12 -22.69 -9.72 8.76
C PRO A 12 -24.18 -9.48 8.55
N LEU A 13 -25.00 -9.52 9.61
CA LEU A 13 -26.45 -9.27 9.52
C LEU A 13 -26.75 -7.81 9.10
N LEU A 14 -26.04 -6.86 9.68
CA LEU A 14 -26.15 -5.44 9.31
C LEU A 14 -25.71 -5.20 7.86
N LEU A 15 -24.66 -5.90 7.40
CA LEU A 15 -24.18 -5.82 6.02
C LEU A 15 -25.17 -6.44 5.04
N LEU A 16 -25.78 -7.58 5.37
CA LEU A 16 -26.84 -8.19 4.56
C LEU A 16 -28.05 -7.27 4.45
N ALA A 17 -28.47 -6.64 5.56
CA ALA A 17 -29.55 -5.64 5.55
C ALA A 17 -29.20 -4.43 4.68
N SER A 18 -27.95 -3.92 4.79
CA SER A 18 -27.45 -2.83 3.95
C SER A 18 -27.43 -3.19 2.46
N LEU A 19 -26.97 -4.39 2.11
CA LEU A 19 -26.92 -4.89 0.73
C LEU A 19 -28.33 -5.05 0.15
N ALA A 20 -29.25 -5.63 0.90
CA ALA A 20 -30.65 -5.79 0.48
C ALA A 20 -31.30 -4.43 0.25
N ALA A 21 -31.18 -3.51 1.22
CA ALA A 21 -31.70 -2.16 1.09
C ALA A 21 -31.10 -1.39 -0.09
N GLY A 22 -29.77 -1.49 -0.27
CA GLY A 22 -29.06 -0.85 -1.38
C GLY A 22 -29.45 -1.41 -2.75
N ALA A 23 -29.61 -2.72 -2.88
CA ALA A 23 -30.06 -3.36 -4.12
C ALA A 23 -31.49 -2.95 -4.50
N LEU A 24 -32.38 -2.87 -3.52
CA LEU A 24 -33.75 -2.37 -3.73
C LEU A 24 -33.76 -0.88 -4.09
N HIS A 25 -32.96 -0.07 -3.39
CA HIS A 25 -32.81 1.35 -3.72
C HIS A 25 -32.24 1.56 -5.14
N LEU A 26 -31.32 0.72 -5.58
CA LEU A 26 -30.77 0.76 -6.95
C LEU A 26 -31.88 0.53 -8.00
N ARG A 27 -32.83 -0.39 -7.70
CA ARG A 27 -33.94 -0.72 -8.61
C ARG A 27 -35.03 0.36 -8.64
N ASP A 28 -35.46 0.81 -7.45
CA ASP A 28 -36.69 1.60 -7.32
C ASP A 28 -36.42 3.10 -7.03
N GLY A 29 -35.19 3.48 -6.67
CA GLY A 29 -34.82 4.85 -6.31
C GLY A 29 -35.41 5.36 -4.98
N ASP A 30 -36.01 4.48 -4.17
CA ASP A 30 -36.75 4.80 -2.97
C ASP A 30 -35.85 5.34 -1.83
N SER A 31 -36.24 6.52 -1.29
CA SER A 31 -35.51 7.20 -0.22
C SER A 31 -35.51 6.45 1.13
N GLU A 32 -36.58 5.70 1.43
CA GLU A 32 -36.67 4.91 2.66
C GLU A 32 -35.64 3.77 2.65
N LYS A 33 -35.44 3.11 1.52
CA LYS A 33 -34.43 2.06 1.35
C LYS A 33 -33.02 2.61 1.46
N ARG A 34 -32.78 3.83 0.96
CA ARG A 34 -31.51 4.54 1.17
C ARG A 34 -31.29 4.87 2.64
N LEU A 35 -32.33 5.30 3.36
CA LEU A 35 -32.23 5.55 4.80
C LEU A 35 -31.90 4.25 5.55
N LEU A 36 -32.58 3.15 5.22
CA LEU A 36 -32.29 1.83 5.83
C LEU A 36 -30.83 1.40 5.59
N GLN A 37 -30.31 1.58 4.37
CA GLN A 37 -28.91 1.31 4.05
C GLN A 37 -27.95 2.15 4.91
N ARG A 38 -28.23 3.45 5.09
CA ARG A 38 -27.43 4.34 5.93
C ARG A 38 -27.47 3.95 7.40
N VAL A 39 -28.64 3.65 7.92
CA VAL A 39 -28.82 3.23 9.31
C VAL A 39 -28.06 1.92 9.56
N SER A 40 -28.21 0.93 8.67
CA SER A 40 -27.51 -0.35 8.78
C SER A 40 -25.98 -0.18 8.79
N LEU A 41 -25.42 0.63 7.89
CA LEU A 41 -23.98 0.92 7.85
C LEU A 41 -23.52 1.79 9.03
N GLY A 42 -24.36 2.70 9.52
CA GLY A 42 -24.07 3.47 10.74
C GLY A 42 -24.01 2.59 11.98
N LEU A 43 -24.95 1.66 12.14
CA LEU A 43 -24.97 0.66 13.21
C LEU A 43 -23.78 -0.29 13.10
N LEU A 44 -23.40 -0.70 11.89
CA LEU A 44 -22.21 -1.49 11.65
C LEU A 44 -20.95 -0.78 12.12
N LEU A 45 -20.77 0.49 11.77
CA LEU A 45 -19.62 1.28 12.22
C LEU A 45 -19.62 1.41 13.75
N GLY A 46 -20.78 1.61 14.36
CA GLY A 46 -20.94 1.61 15.82
C GLY A 46 -20.56 0.28 16.46
N SER A 47 -21.01 -0.84 15.89
CA SER A 47 -20.69 -2.21 16.34
C SER A 47 -19.20 -2.50 16.24
N LEU A 48 -18.55 -2.19 15.10
CA LEU A 48 -17.11 -2.37 14.91
C LEU A 48 -16.28 -1.48 15.85
N THR A 49 -16.73 -0.23 16.10
CA THR A 49 -16.09 0.67 17.06
C THR A 49 -16.22 0.10 18.48
N ALA A 50 -17.40 -0.39 18.87
CA ALA A 50 -17.62 -1.04 20.15
C ALA A 50 -16.75 -2.29 20.31
N SER A 51 -16.61 -3.11 19.26
CA SER A 51 -15.73 -4.28 19.24
C SER A 51 -14.26 -3.90 19.50
N LEU A 52 -13.74 -2.87 18.83
CA LEU A 52 -12.36 -2.38 19.02
C LEU A 52 -12.16 -1.83 20.45
N LEU A 53 -13.09 -1.05 20.97
CA LEU A 53 -13.02 -0.51 22.33
C LEU A 53 -13.11 -1.62 23.38
N LEU A 54 -13.96 -2.60 23.17
CA LEU A 54 -14.09 -3.76 24.05
C LEU A 54 -12.80 -4.59 24.05
N LEU A 55 -12.24 -4.89 22.87
CA LEU A 55 -10.97 -5.59 22.77
C LEU A 55 -9.83 -4.81 23.44
N ALA A 56 -9.74 -3.50 23.23
CA ALA A 56 -8.77 -2.63 23.91
C ALA A 56 -8.95 -2.66 25.43
N SER A 57 -10.18 -2.73 25.94
CA SER A 57 -10.46 -2.86 27.37
C SER A 57 -9.98 -4.18 27.94
N TYR A 58 -10.05 -5.27 27.17
CA TYR A 58 -9.54 -6.59 27.57
C TYR A 58 -8.01 -6.60 27.62
N PHE A 59 -7.34 -6.00 26.64
CA PHE A 59 -5.88 -5.81 26.68
C PHE A 59 -5.44 -4.91 27.84
N TYR A 60 -6.17 -3.82 28.10
CA TYR A 60 -5.89 -2.93 29.24
C TYR A 60 -5.89 -3.69 30.57
N ARG A 61 -6.87 -4.57 30.77
CA ARG A 61 -7.04 -5.36 32.02
C ARG A 61 -6.21 -6.65 32.03
N THR A 62 -5.54 -6.98 30.93
CA THR A 62 -4.85 -8.27 30.73
C THR A 62 -5.79 -9.45 30.99
N ALA A 63 -6.95 -9.46 30.30
CA ALA A 63 -8.02 -10.45 30.49
C ALA A 63 -7.62 -11.78 29.81
N LEU A 64 -6.82 -12.61 30.51
CA LEU A 64 -6.25 -13.86 30.00
C LEU A 64 -7.29 -14.95 29.71
N GLU A 65 -8.54 -14.75 30.15
CA GLU A 65 -9.68 -15.58 29.76
C GLU A 65 -10.00 -15.52 28.24
N PHE A 66 -9.41 -14.58 27.49
CA PHE A 66 -9.49 -14.50 26.04
C PHE A 66 -8.17 -14.93 25.41
N GLU A 67 -8.24 -15.91 24.50
CA GLU A 67 -7.08 -16.51 23.84
C GLU A 67 -6.19 -15.46 23.16
N TYR A 68 -6.78 -14.54 22.42
CA TYR A 68 -6.06 -13.47 21.73
C TYR A 68 -5.31 -12.52 22.69
N VAL A 69 -5.90 -12.24 23.87
CA VAL A 69 -5.24 -11.42 24.90
C VAL A 69 -4.11 -12.20 25.56
N ALA A 70 -4.31 -13.49 25.83
CA ALA A 70 -3.29 -14.36 26.43
C ALA A 70 -2.07 -14.53 25.49
N ASP A 71 -2.29 -14.55 24.18
CA ASP A 71 -1.22 -14.69 23.20
C ASP A 71 -0.36 -13.43 23.01
N TYR A 72 -0.94 -12.23 23.19
CA TYR A 72 -0.27 -10.96 22.85
C TYR A 72 -0.14 -9.99 24.03
N SER A 73 -0.45 -10.42 25.27
CA SER A 73 -0.31 -9.58 26.47
C SER A 73 0.25 -10.36 27.65
N ALA A 74 0.78 -9.65 28.63
CA ALA A 74 1.24 -10.18 29.92
C ALA A 74 1.04 -9.12 31.01
N VAL A 75 1.00 -9.54 32.28
CA VAL A 75 0.75 -8.64 33.42
C VAL A 75 1.83 -7.55 33.50
N GLU A 76 3.08 -7.89 33.29
CA GLU A 76 4.23 -6.98 33.40
C GLU A 76 4.48 -6.12 32.17
N LEU A 77 3.76 -6.38 31.06
CA LEU A 77 3.95 -5.63 29.84
C LEU A 77 3.54 -4.16 30.01
N PRO A 78 4.36 -3.17 29.60
CA PRO A 78 3.99 -1.76 29.65
C PRO A 78 2.68 -1.46 28.94
N LEU A 79 1.84 -0.57 29.49
CA LEU A 79 0.49 -0.27 29.01
C LEU A 79 0.44 0.03 27.50
N ARG A 80 1.41 0.80 26.99
CA ARG A 80 1.50 1.12 25.55
C ARG A 80 1.57 -0.13 24.67
N TYR A 81 2.27 -1.17 25.11
CA TYR A 81 2.42 -2.41 24.39
C TYR A 81 1.25 -3.36 24.64
N LYS A 82 0.61 -3.33 25.83
CA LYS A 82 -0.67 -4.00 26.03
C LYS A 82 -1.71 -3.50 25.03
N LEU A 83 -1.85 -2.18 24.89
CA LEU A 83 -2.79 -1.59 23.91
C LEU A 83 -2.38 -1.89 22.47
N ALA A 84 -1.08 -1.95 22.15
CA ALA A 84 -0.60 -2.37 20.84
C ALA A 84 -0.93 -3.85 20.55
N GLY A 85 -1.12 -4.68 21.55
CA GLY A 85 -1.62 -6.06 21.43
C GLY A 85 -2.93 -6.16 20.64
N VAL A 86 -3.79 -5.14 20.69
CA VAL A 86 -5.04 -5.08 19.91
C VAL A 86 -4.80 -5.35 18.42
N TRP A 87 -3.67 -4.94 17.88
CA TRP A 87 -3.28 -5.12 16.48
C TRP A 87 -1.96 -5.88 16.26
N ALA A 88 -1.48 -6.56 17.30
CA ALA A 88 -0.27 -7.38 17.17
C ALA A 88 -0.51 -8.65 16.35
N GLY A 89 -1.71 -9.18 16.38
CA GLY A 89 -2.10 -10.40 15.67
C GLY A 89 -3.08 -10.14 14.52
N ARG A 90 -3.46 -11.24 13.90
CA ARG A 90 -4.32 -11.26 12.68
C ARG A 90 -5.74 -10.78 12.97
N ASP A 91 -6.28 -11.17 14.11
CA ASP A 91 -7.68 -10.97 14.50
C ASP A 91 -7.99 -9.50 14.69
N GLY A 92 -7.16 -8.80 15.44
CA GLY A 92 -7.33 -7.36 15.68
C GLY A 92 -7.03 -6.52 14.44
N THR A 93 -6.04 -6.90 13.62
CA THR A 93 -5.73 -6.17 12.37
C THR A 93 -6.85 -6.26 11.34
N LEU A 94 -7.52 -7.42 11.20
CA LEU A 94 -8.66 -7.57 10.33
C LEU A 94 -9.87 -6.77 10.84
N LEU A 95 -10.05 -6.67 12.16
CA LEU A 95 -11.09 -5.85 12.76
C LEU A 95 -10.90 -4.35 12.43
N ILE A 96 -9.64 -3.85 12.46
CA ILE A 96 -9.32 -2.47 12.03
C ILE A 96 -9.60 -2.30 10.54
N TRP A 97 -9.27 -3.28 9.71
CA TRP A 97 -9.56 -3.22 8.27
C TRP A 97 -11.06 -3.11 8.00
N CYS A 98 -11.88 -3.94 8.65
CA CYS A 98 -13.34 -3.86 8.58
C CYS A 98 -13.85 -2.48 9.04
N TRP A 99 -13.34 -1.99 10.17
CA TRP A 99 -13.70 -0.69 10.72
C TRP A 99 -13.38 0.47 9.77
N ALA A 100 -12.17 0.50 9.22
CA ALA A 100 -11.74 1.54 8.29
C ALA A 100 -12.55 1.54 6.98
N THR A 101 -12.89 0.35 6.48
CA THR A 101 -13.79 0.20 5.32
C THR A 101 -15.19 0.73 5.63
N ALA A 102 -15.76 0.37 6.79
CA ALA A 102 -17.07 0.85 7.23
C ALA A 102 -17.08 2.38 7.42
N LEU A 103 -16.01 2.95 7.99
CA LEU A 103 -15.84 4.40 8.14
C LEU A 103 -15.88 5.10 6.78
N ALA A 104 -15.10 4.62 5.81
CA ALA A 104 -15.03 5.19 4.47
C ALA A 104 -16.37 5.07 3.72
N LEU A 105 -17.07 3.94 3.85
CA LEU A 105 -18.41 3.75 3.28
C LEU A 105 -19.44 4.72 3.87
N ASN A 106 -19.46 4.87 5.19
CA ASN A 106 -20.33 5.83 5.85
C ASN A 106 -20.03 7.25 5.37
N TRP A 107 -18.77 7.64 5.27
CA TRP A 107 -18.37 8.93 4.74
C TRP A 107 -18.96 9.19 3.33
N GLU A 108 -18.83 8.23 2.41
CA GLU A 108 -19.36 8.38 1.05
C GLU A 108 -20.89 8.50 1.02
N LEU A 109 -21.60 7.71 1.82
CA LEU A 109 -23.05 7.77 1.91
C LEU A 109 -23.59 9.10 2.46
N TRP A 110 -22.92 9.65 3.49
CA TRP A 110 -23.35 10.91 4.09
C TRP A 110 -22.96 12.12 3.26
N ARG A 111 -21.81 12.10 2.60
CA ARG A 111 -21.36 13.18 1.72
C ARG A 111 -22.30 13.39 0.53
N GLY A 112 -22.79 12.32 -0.07
CA GLY A 112 -23.74 12.39 -1.20
C GLY A 112 -25.10 13.00 -0.86
N SER A 113 -25.36 13.31 0.41
CA SER A 113 -26.64 13.88 0.88
C SER A 113 -26.68 15.41 0.87
N GLY A 114 -25.52 16.06 0.85
CA GLY A 114 -25.42 17.54 0.92
C GLY A 114 -25.54 18.26 -0.43
N ALA A 115 -25.29 17.55 -1.53
CA ALA A 115 -25.62 18.03 -2.87
C ALA A 115 -27.00 17.46 -3.21
N GLY A 116 -28.02 18.32 -3.34
CA GLY A 116 -29.36 17.87 -3.67
C GLY A 116 -29.34 16.86 -4.83
N GLU A 117 -30.01 15.73 -4.67
CA GLU A 117 -30.03 14.65 -5.68
C GLU A 117 -30.47 15.15 -7.06
N ASP A 118 -31.30 16.20 -7.08
CA ASP A 118 -31.81 16.84 -8.30
C ASP A 118 -30.72 17.58 -9.11
N SER A 119 -29.52 17.79 -8.55
CA SER A 119 -28.43 18.49 -9.23
C SER A 119 -27.38 17.56 -9.83
N GLN A 120 -27.43 16.23 -9.56
CA GLN A 120 -26.50 15.25 -10.13
C GLN A 120 -27.09 14.54 -11.35
N PRO A 121 -26.27 14.27 -12.40
CA PRO A 121 -26.72 13.41 -13.50
C PRO A 121 -27.19 12.05 -12.97
N HIS A 122 -28.31 11.54 -13.46
CA HIS A 122 -28.84 10.22 -13.06
C HIS A 122 -27.84 9.07 -13.21
N SER A 123 -26.94 9.16 -14.21
CA SER A 123 -25.84 8.21 -14.42
C SER A 123 -24.87 8.16 -13.24
N ASP A 124 -24.52 9.30 -12.65
CA ASP A 124 -23.58 9.40 -11.55
C ASP A 124 -24.18 8.90 -10.23
N ALA A 125 -25.46 9.17 -9.98
CA ALA A 125 -26.17 8.63 -8.82
C ALA A 125 -26.25 7.09 -8.87
N GLY A 126 -26.57 6.52 -10.04
CA GLY A 126 -26.59 5.06 -10.24
C GLY A 126 -25.22 4.43 -10.02
N GLN A 127 -24.16 5.05 -10.54
CA GLN A 127 -22.79 4.57 -10.35
C GLN A 127 -22.34 4.63 -8.89
N GLN A 128 -22.70 5.68 -8.15
CA GLN A 128 -22.41 5.80 -6.72
C GLN A 128 -23.12 4.71 -5.90
N ARG A 129 -24.39 4.39 -6.22
CA ARG A 129 -25.14 3.31 -5.58
C ARG A 129 -24.45 1.95 -5.79
N LEU A 130 -24.02 1.64 -7.02
CA LEU A 130 -23.27 0.43 -7.33
C LEU A 130 -21.94 0.34 -6.56
N LEU A 131 -21.20 1.46 -6.46
CA LEU A 131 -19.96 1.53 -5.70
C LEU A 131 -20.18 1.12 -4.23
N VAL A 132 -21.23 1.68 -3.59
CA VAL A 132 -21.55 1.34 -2.19
C VAL A 132 -21.92 -0.13 -2.06
N LEU A 133 -22.68 -0.70 -3.00
CA LEU A 133 -23.03 -2.13 -2.99
C LEU A 133 -21.80 -3.01 -3.13
N PHE A 134 -20.90 -2.74 -4.06
CA PHE A 134 -19.69 -3.52 -4.27
C PHE A 134 -18.77 -3.45 -3.05
N ALA A 135 -18.55 -2.26 -2.48
CA ALA A 135 -17.74 -2.12 -1.29
C ALA A 135 -18.36 -2.83 -0.07
N SER A 136 -19.69 -2.77 0.09
CA SER A 136 -20.40 -3.52 1.14
C SER A 136 -20.28 -5.03 0.97
N GLY A 137 -20.27 -5.52 -0.27
CA GLY A 137 -20.05 -6.95 -0.57
C GLY A 137 -18.66 -7.43 -0.17
N ILE A 138 -17.63 -6.64 -0.46
CA ILE A 138 -16.25 -6.95 -0.02
C ILE A 138 -16.14 -6.89 1.51
N LEU A 139 -16.75 -5.88 2.13
CA LEU A 139 -16.78 -5.76 3.59
C LEU A 139 -17.52 -6.92 4.25
N LEU A 140 -18.58 -7.45 3.62
CA LEU A 140 -19.26 -8.66 4.10
C LEU A 140 -18.32 -9.87 4.09
N ALA A 141 -17.52 -10.05 3.03
CA ALA A 141 -16.54 -11.12 2.98
C ALA A 141 -15.47 -10.95 4.09
N LEU A 142 -14.93 -9.75 4.28
CA LEU A 142 -13.98 -9.45 5.35
C LEU A 142 -14.59 -9.68 6.74
N ALA A 143 -15.85 -9.24 6.98
CA ALA A 143 -16.55 -9.45 8.25
C ALA A 143 -16.87 -10.95 8.50
N THR A 144 -17.08 -11.73 7.44
CA THR A 144 -17.25 -13.19 7.55
C THR A 144 -15.94 -13.87 7.96
N ILE A 145 -14.82 -13.46 7.37
CA ILE A 145 -13.49 -13.93 7.78
C ILE A 145 -13.22 -13.51 9.24
N GLN A 146 -13.55 -12.26 9.61
CA GLN A 146 -13.40 -11.76 10.98
C GLN A 146 -14.21 -12.57 12.01
N LEU A 147 -15.44 -12.98 11.63
CA LEU A 147 -16.26 -13.84 12.48
C LEU A 147 -15.62 -15.21 12.69
N ALA A 148 -14.96 -15.75 11.68
CA ALA A 148 -14.30 -17.06 11.75
C ALA A 148 -13.00 -17.08 12.57
N ILE A 149 -12.32 -15.91 12.70
CA ILE A 149 -11.07 -15.74 13.48
C ILE A 149 -11.32 -14.87 14.73
N ASN A 150 -12.37 -15.10 15.40
CA ASN A 150 -12.93 -14.32 16.48
C ASN A 150 -11.92 -13.96 17.61
N PRO A 151 -11.53 -12.67 17.82
CA PRO A 151 -10.61 -12.27 18.88
C PRO A 151 -11.20 -12.35 20.29
N PHE A 152 -12.47 -12.70 20.43
CA PHE A 152 -13.18 -12.86 21.69
C PHE A 152 -13.37 -14.33 22.08
N THR A 153 -12.64 -15.26 21.45
CA THR A 153 -12.63 -16.67 21.81
C THR A 153 -12.05 -16.84 23.23
N HIS A 154 -12.71 -17.64 24.06
CA HIS A 154 -12.24 -17.95 25.41
C HIS A 154 -11.11 -18.97 25.39
N SER A 155 -10.11 -18.74 26.24
CA SER A 155 -9.04 -19.71 26.54
C SER A 155 -9.58 -20.89 27.34
N ASP A 156 -9.23 -22.09 26.93
CA ASP A 156 -9.55 -23.32 27.70
C ASP A 156 -8.35 -24.29 27.68
N PRO A 157 -7.64 -24.48 28.79
CA PRO A 157 -7.79 -23.80 30.09
C PRO A 157 -7.31 -22.33 30.05
N VAL A 158 -7.82 -21.51 30.97
CA VAL A 158 -7.34 -20.13 31.15
C VAL A 158 -5.89 -20.16 31.67
N PRO A 159 -4.92 -19.57 30.93
CA PRO A 159 -3.52 -19.57 31.35
C PRO A 159 -3.32 -18.65 32.56
N THR A 160 -2.37 -19.01 33.43
CA THR A 160 -1.99 -18.20 34.63
C THR A 160 -1.16 -16.98 34.24
N GLU A 161 -0.44 -17.07 33.09
CA GLU A 161 0.38 -16.00 32.54
C GLU A 161 0.14 -15.90 31.04
N GLY A 162 0.18 -14.67 30.50
CA GLY A 162 0.12 -14.45 29.06
C GLY A 162 1.50 -14.61 28.42
N ARG A 163 1.53 -14.97 27.14
CA ARG A 163 2.78 -15.12 26.35
C ARG A 163 3.53 -13.80 26.16
N GLY A 164 2.82 -12.66 26.33
CA GLY A 164 3.37 -11.34 26.10
C GLY A 164 3.55 -11.00 24.62
N LEU A 165 4.13 -9.84 24.37
CA LEU A 165 4.43 -9.38 23.04
C LEU A 165 5.88 -9.74 22.68
N ASN A 166 6.10 -10.31 21.49
CA ASN A 166 7.44 -10.59 20.99
C ASN A 166 8.35 -9.35 21.18
N PRO A 167 9.58 -9.49 21.74
CA PRO A 167 10.50 -8.38 21.97
C PRO A 167 10.74 -7.48 20.76
N LEU A 168 10.81 -8.03 19.54
CA LEU A 168 10.95 -7.25 18.31
C LEU A 168 9.74 -6.35 18.04
N LEU A 169 8.55 -6.73 18.53
CA LEU A 169 7.33 -5.93 18.43
C LEU A 169 7.20 -4.88 19.54
N GLN A 170 8.05 -4.94 20.58
CA GLN A 170 8.07 -3.94 21.67
C GLN A 170 8.79 -2.66 21.24
N SER A 171 8.34 -2.06 20.16
CA SER A 171 8.86 -0.85 19.54
C SER A 171 7.77 0.23 19.48
N PRO A 172 8.10 1.54 19.63
CA PRO A 172 7.15 2.63 19.40
C PRO A 172 6.50 2.57 18.01
N TRP A 173 7.21 2.05 17.01
CA TRP A 173 6.70 1.92 15.64
C TRP A 173 5.57 0.90 15.53
N MET A 174 5.61 -0.17 16.31
CA MET A 174 4.54 -1.15 16.40
C MET A 174 3.24 -0.57 16.95
N THR A 175 3.31 0.48 17.76
CA THR A 175 2.11 1.15 18.27
C THR A 175 1.38 1.96 17.20
N ILE A 176 2.06 2.44 16.15
CA ILE A 176 1.52 3.42 15.19
C ILE A 176 1.37 2.81 13.79
N HIS A 177 2.37 2.05 13.33
CA HIS A 177 2.46 1.55 11.96
C HIS A 177 1.28 0.65 11.55
N PRO A 178 0.90 -0.44 12.26
CA PRO A 178 -0.14 -1.35 11.80
C PRO A 178 -1.53 -0.73 11.70
N PRO A 179 -2.02 0.11 12.64
CA PRO A 179 -3.31 0.78 12.48
C PRO A 179 -3.40 1.64 11.22
N ILE A 180 -2.30 2.31 10.83
CA ILE A 180 -2.26 3.12 9.60
C ILE A 180 -2.30 2.22 8.35
N VAL A 181 -1.55 1.10 8.35
CA VAL A 181 -1.58 0.09 7.26
C VAL A 181 -3.01 -0.38 7.01
N PHE A 182 -3.68 -0.90 8.04
CA PHE A 182 -5.01 -1.48 7.88
C PHE A 182 -6.10 -0.43 7.62
N THR A 183 -5.89 0.82 8.04
CA THR A 183 -6.72 1.94 7.60
C THR A 183 -6.56 2.21 6.10
N ALA A 184 -5.33 2.20 5.59
CA ALA A 184 -5.09 2.31 4.15
C ALA A 184 -5.74 1.14 3.37
N PHE A 185 -5.64 -0.09 3.87
CA PHE A 185 -6.27 -1.26 3.27
C PHE A 185 -7.80 -1.12 3.17
N GLY A 186 -8.44 -0.54 4.19
CA GLY A 186 -9.86 -0.18 4.14
C GLY A 186 -10.20 0.77 2.99
N PHE A 187 -9.32 1.72 2.70
CA PHE A 187 -9.53 2.67 1.60
C PHE A 187 -9.31 2.02 0.21
N ALA A 188 -8.47 0.98 0.11
CA ALA A 188 -8.30 0.21 -1.12
C ALA A 188 -9.60 -0.48 -1.56
N VAL A 189 -10.47 -0.87 -0.62
CA VAL A 189 -11.79 -1.42 -0.93
C VAL A 189 -12.64 -0.44 -1.72
N LEU A 190 -12.59 0.86 -1.36
CA LEU A 190 -13.32 1.91 -2.06
C LEU A 190 -12.77 2.15 -3.48
N LEU A 191 -11.44 2.02 -3.67
CA LEU A 191 -10.83 2.11 -5.00
C LEU A 191 -11.31 0.97 -5.90
N TYR A 192 -11.29 -0.25 -5.38
CA TYR A 192 -11.76 -1.43 -6.11
C TYR A 192 -13.23 -1.28 -6.52
N ALA A 193 -14.07 -0.92 -5.56
CA ALA A 193 -15.49 -0.70 -5.79
C ALA A 193 -15.77 0.43 -6.80
N ALA A 194 -14.96 1.51 -6.77
CA ALA A 194 -15.04 2.59 -7.74
C ALA A 194 -14.68 2.11 -9.16
N GLY A 195 -13.57 1.35 -9.31
CA GLY A 195 -13.18 0.76 -10.59
C GLY A 195 -14.23 -0.19 -11.13
N LEU A 196 -14.81 -1.04 -10.28
CA LEU A 196 -15.86 -1.97 -10.65
C LEU A 196 -17.14 -1.24 -11.08
N ALA A 197 -17.55 -0.19 -10.36
CA ALA A 197 -18.71 0.64 -10.72
C ALA A 197 -18.50 1.37 -12.06
N ALA A 198 -17.27 1.80 -12.35
CA ALA A 198 -16.91 2.40 -13.64
C ALA A 198 -17.11 1.45 -14.82
N LEU A 199 -16.75 0.17 -14.65
CA LEU A 199 -16.92 -0.86 -15.68
C LEU A 199 -18.36 -1.39 -15.77
N ALA A 200 -19.14 -1.28 -14.69
CA ALA A 200 -20.53 -1.76 -14.63
C ALA A 200 -21.55 -0.77 -15.17
N ALA A 201 -21.34 0.54 -14.99
CA ALA A 201 -22.29 1.59 -15.37
C ALA A 201 -21.59 2.84 -15.92
N HIS A 202 -22.30 3.55 -16.80
CA HIS A 202 -21.85 4.83 -17.32
C HIS A 202 -21.91 5.91 -16.22
N GLY A 203 -20.95 6.83 -16.21
CA GLY A 203 -20.86 7.95 -15.27
C GLY A 203 -19.41 8.33 -14.97
N GLU A 204 -19.20 9.47 -14.33
CA GLU A 204 -17.88 9.97 -13.94
C GLU A 204 -17.68 10.00 -12.39
N ALA A 205 -18.71 9.68 -11.60
CA ALA A 205 -18.68 9.72 -10.14
C ALA A 205 -17.57 8.81 -9.54
N TRP A 206 -17.31 7.66 -10.17
CA TRP A 206 -16.25 6.74 -9.75
C TRP A 206 -14.88 7.41 -9.68
N LEU A 207 -14.61 8.34 -10.62
CA LEU A 207 -13.29 8.98 -10.73
C LEU A 207 -13.02 9.93 -9.56
N ASP A 208 -14.04 10.69 -9.12
CA ASP A 208 -13.89 11.60 -7.99
C ASP A 208 -13.79 10.83 -6.66
N VAL A 209 -14.50 9.72 -6.50
CA VAL A 209 -14.36 8.79 -5.37
C VAL A 209 -12.99 8.12 -5.40
N GLY A 210 -12.61 7.52 -6.52
CA GLY A 210 -11.31 6.85 -6.68
C GLY A 210 -10.15 7.79 -6.40
N ARG A 211 -10.17 9.03 -6.93
CA ARG A 211 -9.13 10.04 -6.67
C ARG A 211 -9.07 10.47 -5.20
N ARG A 212 -10.20 10.54 -4.51
CA ARG A 212 -10.26 10.91 -3.09
C ARG A 212 -9.60 9.85 -2.24
N TRP A 213 -10.09 8.62 -2.34
CA TRP A 213 -9.59 7.49 -1.54
C TRP A 213 -8.21 7.04 -1.99
N GLY A 214 -7.90 7.15 -3.29
CA GLY A 214 -6.55 6.90 -3.80
C GLY A 214 -5.49 7.83 -3.20
N ARG A 215 -5.81 9.12 -2.99
CA ARG A 215 -4.86 10.05 -2.34
C ARG A 215 -4.66 9.72 -0.86
N TRP A 216 -5.71 9.37 -0.14
CA TRP A 216 -5.59 8.94 1.24
C TRP A 216 -4.84 7.62 1.36
N PHE A 217 -5.19 6.63 0.52
CA PHE A 217 -4.46 5.37 0.43
C PHE A 217 -2.98 5.62 0.17
N TRP A 218 -2.65 6.41 -0.86
CA TRP A 218 -1.28 6.72 -1.24
C TRP A 218 -0.49 7.37 -0.10
N LEU A 219 -1.08 8.36 0.57
CA LEU A 219 -0.44 9.07 1.68
C LEU A 219 -0.18 8.14 2.87
N LEU A 220 -1.19 7.36 3.28
CA LEU A 220 -1.06 6.45 4.41
C LEU A 220 -0.05 5.34 4.09
N THR A 221 -0.11 4.76 2.89
CA THR A 221 0.83 3.70 2.49
C THR A 221 2.26 4.23 2.37
N ALA A 222 2.48 5.44 1.82
CA ALA A 222 3.79 6.08 1.82
C ALA A 222 4.33 6.27 3.26
N SER A 223 3.47 6.73 4.17
CA SER A 223 3.83 6.90 5.59
C SER A 223 4.19 5.56 6.24
N THR A 224 3.43 4.50 5.96
CA THR A 224 3.69 3.18 6.54
C THR A 224 4.95 2.52 5.98
N LEU A 225 5.23 2.65 4.69
CA LEU A 225 6.48 2.19 4.09
C LEU A 225 7.69 2.87 4.74
N THR A 226 7.59 4.18 4.99
CA THR A 226 8.65 4.94 5.67
C THR A 226 8.82 4.51 7.13
N MET A 227 7.72 4.35 7.87
CA MET A 227 7.75 3.91 9.28
C MET A 227 8.25 2.47 9.40
N GLY A 228 7.82 1.58 8.50
CA GLY A 228 8.24 0.18 8.45
C GLY A 228 9.73 0.05 8.18
N GLY A 229 10.25 0.78 7.17
CA GLY A 229 11.69 0.82 6.88
C GLY A 229 12.52 1.37 8.05
N TYR A 230 12.05 2.41 8.74
CA TYR A 230 12.73 2.91 9.92
C TYR A 230 12.67 1.92 11.10
N TRP A 231 11.54 1.24 11.28
CA TRP A 231 11.44 0.17 12.27
C TRP A 231 12.39 -0.98 11.97
N ALA A 232 12.45 -1.43 10.73
CA ALA A 232 13.39 -2.46 10.28
C ALA A 232 14.85 -2.05 10.54
N TYR A 233 15.22 -0.83 10.17
CA TYR A 233 16.54 -0.27 10.42
C TYR A 233 16.95 -0.26 11.90
N THR A 234 16.03 0.08 12.79
CA THR A 234 16.32 0.22 14.23
C THR A 234 16.19 -1.10 15.02
N THR A 235 15.50 -2.11 14.49
CA THR A 235 15.10 -3.30 15.26
C THR A 235 15.66 -4.61 14.70
N LEU A 236 15.75 -4.75 13.36
CA LEU A 236 16.08 -6.03 12.74
C LEU A 236 17.59 -6.25 12.48
N GLY A 237 18.41 -5.22 12.66
CA GLY A 237 19.87 -5.37 12.70
C GLY A 237 20.57 -5.63 11.37
N TRP A 238 19.85 -5.62 10.24
CA TRP A 238 20.49 -5.83 8.92
C TRP A 238 21.22 -4.61 8.35
N GLY A 239 21.30 -3.51 9.12
CA GLY A 239 22.12 -2.35 8.78
C GLY A 239 21.55 -1.45 7.69
N GLY A 240 20.35 -1.70 7.19
CA GLY A 240 19.73 -0.95 6.09
C GLY A 240 18.30 -0.55 6.36
N PHE A 241 17.85 0.49 5.65
CA PHE A 241 16.47 1.00 5.72
C PHE A 241 15.50 0.16 4.85
N TRP A 242 16.03 -0.63 3.91
CA TRP A 242 15.28 -1.44 2.95
C TRP A 242 16.12 -2.62 2.48
N ALA A 243 15.61 -3.82 2.62
CA ALA A 243 16.34 -5.05 2.28
C ALA A 243 15.73 -5.83 1.09
N TRP A 244 14.65 -5.32 0.49
CA TRP A 244 13.88 -6.05 -0.52
C TRP A 244 13.31 -7.37 0.00
N ASP A 245 13.05 -7.44 1.31
CA ASP A 245 12.35 -8.55 1.91
C ASP A 245 10.98 -8.77 1.23
N PRO A 246 10.46 -10.01 1.10
CA PRO A 246 9.17 -10.26 0.46
C PRO A 246 8.01 -9.44 1.02
N VAL A 247 7.97 -9.18 2.33
CA VAL A 247 6.93 -8.36 2.97
C VAL A 247 7.08 -6.88 2.57
N GLU A 248 8.30 -6.33 2.62
CA GLU A 248 8.60 -4.98 2.16
C GLU A 248 8.25 -4.81 0.67
N THR A 249 8.71 -5.76 -0.16
CA THR A 249 8.47 -5.75 -1.61
C THR A 249 6.97 -5.82 -1.92
N SER A 250 6.22 -6.72 -1.27
CA SER A 250 4.78 -6.84 -1.49
C SER A 250 4.01 -5.60 -1.03
N GLY A 251 4.44 -4.93 0.05
CA GLY A 251 3.86 -3.68 0.53
C GLY A 251 4.09 -2.49 -0.42
N LEU A 252 5.20 -2.49 -1.17
CA LEU A 252 5.49 -1.48 -2.18
C LEU A 252 4.56 -1.57 -3.40
N LEU A 253 4.11 -2.78 -3.79
CA LEU A 253 3.32 -2.99 -5.02
C LEU A 253 1.99 -2.23 -5.02
N PRO A 254 1.13 -2.25 -3.97
CA PRO A 254 -0.12 -1.49 -3.97
C PRO A 254 0.11 0.02 -4.02
N TRP A 255 1.20 0.52 -3.41
CA TRP A 255 1.56 1.94 -3.49
C TRP A 255 1.96 2.36 -4.90
N LEU A 256 2.74 1.54 -5.62
CA LEU A 256 3.08 1.76 -7.04
C LEU A 256 1.84 1.71 -7.93
N ALA A 257 0.94 0.75 -7.74
CA ALA A 257 -0.31 0.66 -8.48
C ALA A 257 -1.19 1.89 -8.25
N CYS A 258 -1.31 2.36 -7.01
CA CYS A 258 -2.05 3.56 -6.67
C CYS A 258 -1.41 4.83 -7.28
N THR A 259 -0.07 4.91 -7.28
CA THR A 259 0.67 5.99 -7.94
C THR A 259 0.33 6.04 -9.43
N THR A 260 0.36 4.89 -10.10
CA THR A 260 -0.01 4.75 -11.51
C THR A 260 -1.47 5.13 -11.76
N PHE A 261 -2.38 4.66 -10.89
CA PHE A 261 -3.79 5.03 -10.93
C PHE A 261 -3.98 6.55 -10.83
N LEU A 262 -3.31 7.22 -9.89
CA LEU A 262 -3.45 8.67 -9.70
C LEU A 262 -3.00 9.46 -10.93
N HIS A 263 -1.94 9.02 -11.62
CA HIS A 263 -1.52 9.62 -12.89
C HIS A 263 -2.56 9.38 -14.00
N ALA A 264 -3.03 8.14 -14.17
CA ALA A 264 -4.07 7.81 -15.13
C ALA A 264 -5.38 8.58 -14.86
N ALA A 265 -5.74 8.78 -13.59
CA ALA A 265 -6.93 9.52 -13.18
C ALA A 265 -6.85 11.03 -13.53
N VAL A 266 -5.66 11.64 -13.54
CA VAL A 266 -5.46 13.01 -14.05
C VAL A 266 -5.79 13.08 -15.53
N MET A 267 -5.29 12.13 -16.33
CA MET A 267 -5.52 12.07 -17.76
C MET A 267 -6.98 11.73 -18.10
N SER A 268 -7.61 10.83 -17.35
CA SER A 268 -9.03 10.51 -17.50
C SER A 268 -9.91 11.75 -17.30
N LYS A 269 -9.61 12.58 -16.28
CA LYS A 269 -10.37 13.82 -16.02
C LYS A 269 -10.16 14.89 -17.08
N ARG A 270 -8.97 15.02 -17.62
CA ARG A 270 -8.61 16.08 -18.59
C ARG A 270 -9.10 15.76 -20.02
N LYS A 271 -9.00 14.51 -20.46
CA LYS A 271 -9.13 14.12 -21.86
C LYS A 271 -10.01 12.91 -22.13
N ARG A 272 -10.70 12.39 -21.11
CA ARG A 272 -11.50 11.15 -21.19
C ARG A 272 -10.75 9.95 -21.75
N GLN A 273 -9.43 9.92 -21.51
CA GLN A 273 -8.56 8.80 -21.87
C GLN A 273 -8.57 7.76 -20.73
N TYR A 274 -8.11 6.54 -21.05
CA TYR A 274 -7.99 5.45 -20.07
C TYR A 274 -9.32 4.97 -19.46
N SER A 275 -10.38 4.96 -20.26
CA SER A 275 -11.72 4.49 -19.84
C SER A 275 -11.73 3.05 -19.31
N LEU A 276 -10.80 2.20 -19.79
CA LEU A 276 -10.61 0.83 -19.31
C LEU A 276 -9.42 0.75 -18.33
N LEU A 277 -8.26 1.32 -18.67
CA LEU A 277 -7.06 1.22 -17.86
C LEU A 277 -7.21 1.91 -16.49
N GLY A 278 -7.86 3.06 -16.41
CA GLY A 278 -8.08 3.78 -15.16
C GLY A 278 -8.82 2.95 -14.11
N PRO A 279 -10.02 2.42 -14.43
CA PRO A 279 -10.74 1.50 -13.54
C PRO A 279 -9.93 0.26 -13.15
N LEU A 280 -9.21 -0.36 -14.10
CA LEU A 280 -8.35 -1.52 -13.83
C LEU A 280 -7.24 -1.21 -12.83
N LEU A 281 -6.59 -0.06 -12.96
CA LEU A 281 -5.55 0.38 -12.02
C LEU A 281 -6.13 0.62 -10.62
N ALA A 282 -7.34 1.20 -10.53
CA ALA A 282 -8.02 1.35 -9.23
C ALA A 282 -8.31 0.00 -8.58
N MET A 283 -8.75 -1.00 -9.37
CA MET A 283 -9.02 -2.35 -8.89
C MET A 283 -7.73 -3.10 -8.51
N LEU A 284 -6.66 -2.90 -9.26
CA LEU A 284 -5.35 -3.52 -9.02
C LEU A 284 -4.81 -3.19 -7.62
N VAL A 285 -5.11 -2.01 -7.08
CA VAL A 285 -4.66 -1.62 -5.73
C VAL A 285 -5.13 -2.62 -4.67
N LEU A 286 -6.42 -2.96 -4.63
CA LEU A 286 -6.94 -3.94 -3.66
C LEU A 286 -6.41 -5.35 -3.93
N LEU A 287 -6.31 -5.76 -5.20
CA LEU A 287 -5.75 -7.07 -5.53
C LEU A 287 -4.33 -7.25 -4.98
N LEU A 288 -3.51 -6.20 -5.06
CA LEU A 288 -2.15 -6.20 -4.53
C LEU A 288 -2.13 -6.09 -2.99
N VAL A 289 -3.07 -5.38 -2.36
CA VAL A 289 -3.26 -5.39 -0.90
C VAL A 289 -3.62 -6.79 -0.40
N LEU A 290 -4.48 -7.52 -1.11
CA LEU A 290 -4.81 -8.90 -0.76
C LEU A 290 -3.61 -9.83 -0.97
N LEU A 291 -2.82 -9.61 -2.03
CA LEU A 291 -1.57 -10.33 -2.25
C LEU A 291 -0.54 -10.04 -1.14
N GLU A 292 -0.34 -8.77 -0.76
CA GLU A 292 0.53 -8.36 0.36
C GLU A 292 0.10 -9.03 1.67
N SER A 293 -1.20 -9.02 1.98
CA SER A 293 -1.75 -9.70 3.15
C SER A 293 -1.49 -11.21 3.12
N PHE A 294 -1.51 -11.81 1.94
CA PHE A 294 -1.18 -13.22 1.75
C PHE A 294 0.33 -13.49 1.89
N VAL A 295 1.19 -12.64 1.32
CA VAL A 295 2.66 -12.75 1.46
C VAL A 295 3.06 -12.67 2.93
N THR A 296 2.51 -11.71 3.67
CA THR A 296 2.83 -11.48 5.09
C THR A 296 2.36 -12.61 6.00
N ARG A 297 1.22 -13.26 5.69
CA ARG A 297 0.56 -14.23 6.57
C ARG A 297 0.67 -15.67 6.12
N GLY A 298 0.92 -15.88 4.84
CA GLY A 298 0.91 -17.21 4.21
C GLY A 298 2.13 -18.07 4.49
N GLY A 299 3.20 -17.49 5.05
CA GLY A 299 4.44 -18.22 5.38
C GLY A 299 5.15 -18.91 4.21
N ILE A 300 4.74 -18.62 2.97
CA ILE A 300 5.29 -19.24 1.76
C ILE A 300 6.66 -18.67 1.46
N TRP A 301 6.78 -17.34 1.56
CA TRP A 301 8.04 -16.64 1.41
C TRP A 301 8.82 -16.66 2.71
N LEU A 302 10.13 -16.89 2.62
CA LEU A 302 11.03 -16.71 3.75
C LEU A 302 11.21 -15.21 3.98
N SER A 303 10.82 -14.73 5.14
CA SER A 303 10.87 -13.32 5.52
C SER A 303 11.16 -13.19 7.01
N VAL A 304 11.99 -12.24 7.37
CA VAL A 304 12.24 -11.89 8.77
C VAL A 304 11.00 -11.27 9.45
N HIS A 305 10.03 -10.78 8.65
CA HIS A 305 8.76 -10.27 9.15
C HIS A 305 7.68 -11.35 9.35
N ALA A 306 7.92 -12.58 8.88
CA ALA A 306 6.88 -13.63 8.91
C ALA A 306 6.80 -14.34 10.27
N PHE A 307 7.83 -14.24 11.13
CA PHE A 307 7.90 -14.85 12.48
C PHE A 307 7.50 -16.34 12.51
N LEU A 308 7.86 -17.10 11.46
CA LEU A 308 7.47 -18.51 11.32
C LEU A 308 8.61 -19.44 11.69
N PRO A 309 8.32 -20.55 12.40
CA PRO A 309 9.35 -21.43 12.95
C PRO A 309 10.00 -22.41 11.96
N THR A 310 9.52 -22.55 10.73
CA THR A 310 9.95 -23.62 9.82
C THR A 310 10.70 -23.09 8.60
N GLN A 311 12.04 -23.16 8.65
CA GLN A 311 12.92 -22.84 7.51
C GLN A 311 13.23 -24.06 6.61
N SER A 312 12.86 -25.28 7.01
CA SER A 312 13.30 -26.53 6.37
C SER A 312 12.36 -27.11 5.30
N GLU A 313 11.14 -26.54 5.13
CA GLU A 313 10.14 -27.08 4.21
C GLU A 313 10.11 -26.35 2.86
N SER A 314 9.72 -27.06 1.79
CA SER A 314 9.50 -26.43 0.49
C SER A 314 8.34 -25.41 0.55
N ALA A 315 8.35 -24.40 -0.32
CA ALA A 315 7.28 -23.40 -0.41
C ALA A 315 5.89 -24.04 -0.59
N ALA A 316 5.81 -25.16 -1.33
CA ALA A 316 4.58 -25.91 -1.52
C ALA A 316 4.08 -26.56 -0.22
N GLN A 317 4.97 -27.13 0.59
CA GLN A 317 4.62 -27.73 1.88
C GLN A 317 4.13 -26.64 2.85
N ARG A 318 4.84 -25.51 2.94
CA ARG A 318 4.40 -24.37 3.77
C ARG A 318 3.02 -23.87 3.33
N PHE A 319 2.78 -23.72 2.02
CA PHE A 319 1.48 -23.32 1.50
C PHE A 319 0.37 -24.29 1.90
N LEU A 320 0.59 -25.60 1.74
CA LEU A 320 -0.40 -26.61 2.09
C LEU A 320 -0.69 -26.64 3.60
N ALA A 321 0.34 -26.48 4.45
CA ALA A 321 0.19 -26.40 5.89
C ALA A 321 -0.67 -25.17 6.30
N VAL A 322 -0.32 -23.99 5.78
CA VAL A 322 -1.09 -22.77 6.05
C VAL A 322 -2.52 -22.87 5.55
N MET A 323 -2.72 -23.46 4.35
CA MET A 323 -4.05 -23.71 3.81
C MET A 323 -4.81 -24.80 4.57
N ALA A 324 -4.16 -25.68 5.33
CA ALA A 324 -4.84 -26.64 6.20
C ALA A 324 -5.32 -25.99 7.51
N ASP A 325 -4.52 -25.14 8.12
CA ASP A 325 -4.70 -24.73 9.51
C ASP A 325 -5.19 -23.27 9.67
N ASP A 326 -4.87 -22.35 8.73
CA ASP A 326 -5.15 -20.93 8.88
C ASP A 326 -6.42 -20.48 8.16
N THR A 327 -7.48 -20.31 8.92
CA THR A 327 -8.79 -19.84 8.40
C THR A 327 -8.72 -18.42 7.83
N SER A 328 -7.87 -17.53 8.39
CA SER A 328 -7.74 -16.15 7.89
C SER A 328 -7.11 -16.13 6.50
N VAL A 329 -6.07 -16.92 6.29
CA VAL A 329 -5.38 -17.03 4.99
C VAL A 329 -6.27 -17.68 3.95
N LYS A 330 -6.99 -18.76 4.32
CA LYS A 330 -8.01 -19.38 3.43
C LYS A 330 -9.02 -18.34 2.94
N GLY A 331 -9.59 -17.58 3.86
CA GLY A 331 -10.56 -16.53 3.56
C GLY A 331 -10.00 -15.45 2.63
N LEU A 332 -8.78 -14.97 2.88
CA LEU A 332 -8.11 -13.96 2.03
C LEU A 332 -7.79 -14.50 0.63
N VAL A 333 -7.36 -15.75 0.51
CA VAL A 333 -7.12 -16.42 -0.80
C VAL A 333 -8.41 -16.54 -1.60
N VAL A 334 -9.51 -16.96 -0.97
CA VAL A 334 -10.83 -17.02 -1.60
C VAL A 334 -11.30 -15.63 -2.03
N LEU A 335 -11.11 -14.61 -1.19
CA LEU A 335 -11.46 -13.24 -1.51
C LEU A 335 -10.62 -12.70 -2.68
N LEU A 336 -9.31 -12.94 -2.69
CA LEU A 336 -8.42 -12.57 -3.80
C LEU A 336 -8.85 -13.24 -5.11
N GLY A 337 -9.09 -14.55 -5.09
CA GLY A 337 -9.56 -15.31 -6.25
C GLY A 337 -10.91 -14.79 -6.77
N SER A 338 -11.85 -14.49 -5.87
CA SER A 338 -13.14 -13.91 -6.21
C SER A 338 -13.01 -12.52 -6.83
N CYS A 339 -12.19 -11.66 -6.24
CA CYS A 339 -11.91 -10.32 -6.80
C CYS A 339 -11.22 -10.39 -8.17
N LEU A 340 -10.27 -11.32 -8.37
CA LEU A 340 -9.62 -11.55 -9.67
C LEU A 340 -10.63 -12.02 -10.72
N ALA A 341 -11.50 -12.97 -10.38
CA ALA A 341 -12.53 -13.46 -11.28
C ALA A 341 -13.53 -12.37 -11.69
N VAL A 342 -14.00 -11.57 -10.72
CA VAL A 342 -14.90 -10.43 -10.97
C VAL A 342 -14.19 -9.36 -11.82
N THR A 343 -12.92 -9.05 -11.53
CA THR A 343 -12.11 -8.12 -12.33
C THR A 343 -11.98 -8.61 -13.77
N GLY A 344 -11.61 -9.86 -13.98
CA GLY A 344 -11.47 -10.46 -15.31
C GLY A 344 -12.79 -10.43 -16.08
N PHE A 345 -13.88 -10.89 -15.47
CA PHE A 345 -15.20 -10.90 -16.09
C PHE A 345 -15.67 -9.49 -16.50
N THR A 346 -15.59 -8.53 -15.59
CA THR A 346 -16.06 -7.15 -15.87
C THR A 346 -15.20 -6.45 -16.90
N THR A 347 -13.90 -6.72 -16.91
CA THR A 347 -12.96 -6.19 -17.91
C THR A 347 -13.25 -6.73 -19.30
N VAL A 348 -13.38 -8.04 -19.45
CA VAL A 348 -13.73 -8.67 -20.74
C VAL A 348 -15.07 -8.14 -21.24
N ARG A 349 -16.08 -8.07 -20.37
CA ARG A 349 -17.39 -7.51 -20.72
C ARG A 349 -17.28 -6.04 -21.18
N ALA A 350 -16.50 -5.21 -20.47
CA ALA A 350 -16.31 -3.81 -20.82
C ALA A 350 -15.54 -3.67 -22.16
N TYR A 351 -14.51 -4.47 -22.37
CA TYR A 351 -13.74 -4.50 -23.61
C TYR A 351 -14.60 -4.87 -24.83
N LEU A 352 -15.43 -5.92 -24.71
CA LEU A 352 -16.32 -6.36 -25.78
C LEU A 352 -17.43 -5.37 -26.13
N ARG A 353 -17.74 -4.44 -25.19
CA ARG A 353 -18.74 -3.38 -25.38
C ARG A 353 -18.14 -2.04 -25.82
N ALA A 354 -16.81 -1.92 -25.75
CA ALA A 354 -16.14 -0.68 -26.13
C ALA A 354 -16.28 -0.43 -27.65
N PRO A 355 -16.66 0.78 -28.07
CA PRO A 355 -16.67 1.13 -29.48
C PRO A 355 -15.24 1.11 -30.03
N ALA A 356 -15.07 0.68 -31.26
CA ALA A 356 -13.78 0.73 -31.95
C ALA A 356 -13.28 2.19 -32.02
N THR A 357 -12.13 2.47 -31.37
CA THR A 357 -11.51 3.78 -31.41
C THR A 357 -10.48 3.83 -32.54
N GLU A 358 -10.60 4.81 -33.44
CA GLU A 358 -9.57 5.02 -34.47
C GLU A 358 -8.27 5.52 -33.83
N PRO A 359 -7.09 5.00 -34.26
CA PRO A 359 -5.80 5.46 -33.77
C PRO A 359 -5.55 6.90 -34.24
N ARG A 360 -5.24 7.80 -33.29
CA ARG A 360 -4.89 9.19 -33.57
C ARG A 360 -3.52 9.25 -34.25
N LYS A 361 -3.48 9.74 -35.49
CA LYS A 361 -2.22 10.00 -36.20
C LYS A 361 -1.50 11.20 -35.59
N ARG A 362 -0.23 11.04 -35.19
CA ARG A 362 0.67 12.11 -34.73
C ARG A 362 1.68 12.43 -35.80
N GLU A 363 1.72 13.67 -36.27
CA GLU A 363 2.50 14.05 -37.44
C GLU A 363 3.75 14.90 -37.16
N LYS A 364 3.90 15.51 -35.97
CA LYS A 364 5.01 16.44 -35.68
C LYS A 364 5.76 16.10 -34.39
N LEU A 365 7.07 16.40 -34.34
CA LEU A 365 7.96 16.19 -33.19
C LEU A 365 7.47 16.93 -31.94
N ASP A 366 6.89 18.12 -32.07
CA ASP A 366 6.35 18.91 -30.98
C ASP A 366 5.16 18.23 -30.30
N GLU A 367 4.46 17.31 -31.02
CA GLU A 367 3.38 16.47 -30.48
C GLU A 367 3.88 15.28 -29.65
N TRP A 368 5.16 14.89 -29.80
CA TRP A 368 5.78 13.80 -29.04
C TRP A 368 6.31 14.24 -27.68
N LEU A 369 6.58 15.53 -27.48
CA LEU A 369 7.08 16.11 -26.24
C LEU A 369 6.01 16.91 -25.49
N ASP A 370 4.74 16.64 -25.77
CA ASP A 370 3.61 17.24 -25.08
C ASP A 370 3.41 16.65 -23.66
N GLU A 371 2.60 17.32 -22.85
CA GLU A 371 2.28 16.90 -21.48
C GLU A 371 1.67 15.49 -21.46
N ASP A 372 0.88 15.12 -22.45
CA ASP A 372 0.23 13.82 -22.55
C ASP A 372 1.23 12.68 -22.74
N THR A 373 2.23 12.89 -23.60
CA THR A 373 3.28 11.89 -23.86
C THR A 373 4.12 11.63 -22.62
N THR A 374 4.41 12.67 -21.81
CA THR A 374 5.14 12.49 -20.56
C THR A 374 4.33 11.76 -19.49
N PHE A 375 3.02 12.04 -19.39
CA PHE A 375 2.12 11.25 -18.50
C PHE A 375 1.99 9.80 -18.97
N PHE A 376 1.82 9.59 -20.28
CA PHE A 376 1.77 8.25 -20.86
C PHE A 376 3.06 7.47 -20.55
N GLY A 377 4.22 8.07 -20.81
CA GLY A 377 5.51 7.47 -20.48
C GLY A 377 5.63 7.14 -18.98
N ALA A 378 5.22 8.03 -18.10
CA ALA A 378 5.25 7.81 -16.66
C ALA A 378 4.35 6.64 -16.22
N ILE A 379 3.12 6.55 -16.73
CA ILE A 379 2.18 5.47 -16.43
C ILE A 379 2.76 4.11 -16.86
N TYR A 380 3.26 4.00 -18.09
CA TYR A 380 3.80 2.72 -18.58
C TYR A 380 5.11 2.34 -17.90
N THR A 381 5.98 3.31 -17.59
CA THR A 381 7.20 3.03 -16.83
C THR A 381 6.88 2.54 -15.41
N GLN A 382 5.89 3.13 -14.72
CA GLN A 382 5.44 2.66 -13.42
C GLN A 382 4.83 1.26 -13.48
N LEU A 383 4.03 0.96 -14.51
CA LEU A 383 3.51 -0.40 -14.74
C LEU A 383 4.63 -1.40 -14.98
N LEU A 384 5.68 -1.01 -15.66
CA LEU A 384 6.83 -1.87 -15.90
C LEU A 384 7.62 -2.12 -14.61
N ILE A 385 7.86 -1.09 -13.79
CA ILE A 385 8.44 -1.24 -12.45
C ILE A 385 7.61 -2.21 -11.60
N LEU A 386 6.30 -2.00 -11.56
CA LEU A 386 5.36 -2.85 -10.83
C LEU A 386 5.44 -4.31 -11.30
N THR A 387 5.45 -4.51 -12.63
CA THR A 387 5.52 -5.86 -13.21
C THR A 387 6.84 -6.55 -12.87
N VAL A 388 7.97 -5.84 -13.00
CA VAL A 388 9.30 -6.40 -12.67
C VAL A 388 9.38 -6.72 -11.19
N ALA A 389 8.94 -5.84 -10.30
CA ALA A 389 8.95 -6.08 -8.86
C ALA A 389 8.06 -7.27 -8.48
N LEU A 390 6.87 -7.40 -9.08
CA LEU A 390 5.97 -8.54 -8.88
C LEU A 390 6.60 -9.86 -9.36
N VAL A 391 7.23 -9.86 -10.55
CA VAL A 391 7.92 -11.06 -11.07
C VAL A 391 9.06 -11.48 -10.15
N LEU A 392 9.88 -10.53 -9.69
CA LEU A 392 10.98 -10.81 -8.76
C LEU A 392 10.46 -11.34 -7.42
N LEU A 393 9.37 -10.77 -6.88
CA LEU A 393 8.69 -11.29 -5.68
C LEU A 393 8.25 -12.74 -5.88
N LEU A 394 7.63 -13.06 -7.00
CA LEU A 394 7.18 -14.42 -7.31
C LEU A 394 8.35 -15.39 -7.50
N MET A 395 9.48 -14.94 -8.08
CA MET A 395 10.69 -15.76 -8.18
C MET A 395 11.30 -16.06 -6.82
N GLY A 396 11.14 -15.17 -5.83
CA GLY A 396 11.62 -15.34 -4.45
C GLY A 396 10.88 -16.41 -3.63
N VAL A 397 9.80 -17.01 -4.15
CA VAL A 397 9.05 -18.09 -3.45
C VAL A 397 9.93 -19.32 -3.15
N ASN A 398 10.83 -19.68 -4.06
CA ASN A 398 11.69 -20.86 -3.93
C ASN A 398 13.02 -20.59 -3.24
N GLY A 399 13.31 -19.35 -2.85
CA GLY A 399 14.52 -18.95 -2.18
C GLY A 399 14.67 -17.45 -2.06
N TYR A 400 15.55 -17.00 -1.17
CA TYR A 400 15.83 -15.60 -0.97
C TYR A 400 16.53 -15.01 -2.21
N LEU A 401 15.99 -13.93 -2.75
CA LEU A 401 16.63 -13.14 -3.80
C LEU A 401 17.42 -11.99 -3.14
N PRO A 402 18.73 -11.88 -3.37
CA PRO A 402 19.52 -10.77 -2.84
C PRO A 402 18.99 -9.41 -3.32
N GLY A 403 19.05 -8.39 -2.45
CA GLY A 403 18.55 -7.04 -2.75
C GLY A 403 19.10 -6.45 -4.04
N PHE A 404 20.38 -6.68 -4.36
CA PHE A 404 21.01 -6.19 -5.60
C PHE A 404 20.30 -6.66 -6.88
N VAL A 405 19.57 -7.79 -6.84
CA VAL A 405 18.78 -8.28 -8.00
C VAL A 405 17.64 -7.32 -8.29
N PHE A 406 16.93 -6.84 -7.25
CA PHE A 406 15.87 -5.84 -7.40
C PHE A 406 16.46 -4.50 -7.86
N GLU A 407 17.51 -4.05 -7.22
CA GLU A 407 18.17 -2.77 -7.47
C GLU A 407 18.62 -2.64 -8.91
N THR A 408 19.37 -3.62 -9.40
CA THR A 408 19.91 -3.59 -10.77
C THR A 408 18.82 -3.67 -11.84
N ARG A 409 17.69 -4.35 -11.59
CA ARG A 409 16.57 -4.44 -12.55
C ARG A 409 15.68 -3.21 -12.52
N LEU A 410 15.53 -2.56 -11.36
CA LEU A 410 14.65 -1.41 -11.19
C LEU A 410 15.35 -0.07 -11.47
N ALA A 411 16.67 0.02 -11.28
CA ALA A 411 17.42 1.26 -11.41
C ALA A 411 17.20 2.00 -12.75
N LEU A 412 17.20 1.26 -13.87
CA LEU A 412 16.98 1.84 -15.20
C LEU A 412 15.60 2.51 -15.30
N PHE A 413 14.56 1.88 -14.76
CA PHE A 413 13.20 2.42 -14.80
C PHE A 413 13.03 3.60 -13.86
N VAL A 414 13.71 3.61 -12.72
CA VAL A 414 13.74 4.75 -11.80
C VAL A 414 14.42 5.94 -12.47
N ALA A 415 15.55 5.73 -13.16
CA ALA A 415 16.21 6.77 -13.93
C ALA A 415 15.32 7.32 -15.06
N LEU A 416 14.60 6.44 -15.75
CA LEU A 416 13.63 6.85 -16.78
C LEU A 416 12.48 7.68 -16.20
N LEU A 417 11.95 7.31 -15.03
CA LEU A 417 10.93 8.12 -14.33
C LEU A 417 11.46 9.49 -13.95
N ALA A 418 12.70 9.57 -13.45
CA ALA A 418 13.35 10.84 -13.12
C ALA A 418 13.51 11.72 -14.37
N ALA A 419 13.88 11.13 -15.50
CA ALA A 419 13.98 11.84 -16.79
C ALA A 419 12.61 12.34 -17.26
N LEU A 420 11.57 11.50 -17.24
CA LEU A 420 10.20 11.87 -17.62
C LEU A 420 9.66 12.98 -16.72
N PHE A 421 9.90 12.91 -15.41
CA PHE A 421 9.49 13.94 -14.49
C PHE A 421 10.24 15.26 -14.72
N THR A 422 11.53 15.19 -15.06
CA THR A 422 12.33 16.36 -15.46
C THR A 422 11.75 17.01 -16.70
N ILE A 423 11.44 16.23 -17.73
CA ILE A 423 10.80 16.72 -18.96
C ILE A 423 9.46 17.39 -18.63
N TYR A 424 8.60 16.73 -17.86
CA TYR A 424 7.30 17.26 -17.45
C TYR A 424 7.40 18.61 -16.72
N THR A 425 8.36 18.74 -15.79
CA THR A 425 8.53 19.99 -15.03
C THR A 425 9.13 21.13 -15.86
N LEU A 426 10.05 20.83 -16.78
CA LEU A 426 10.76 21.83 -17.59
C LEU A 426 9.97 22.28 -18.82
N GLN A 427 9.15 21.42 -19.44
CA GLN A 427 8.38 21.76 -20.65
C GLN A 427 7.48 22.99 -20.49
N ARG A 428 7.12 23.33 -19.26
CA ARG A 428 6.34 24.52 -18.94
C ARG A 428 7.12 25.82 -19.12
N TRP A 429 8.47 25.77 -19.07
CA TRP A 429 9.33 26.94 -19.03
C TRP A 429 10.19 27.11 -20.27
N TYR A 430 10.40 26.01 -21.01
CA TYR A 430 11.34 25.97 -22.10
C TYR A 430 10.72 25.39 -23.37
N GLU A 431 11.12 25.97 -24.50
CA GLU A 431 10.78 25.41 -25.82
C GLU A 431 11.43 24.03 -26.02
N PRO A 432 10.84 23.15 -26.87
CA PRO A 432 11.30 21.79 -27.07
C PRO A 432 12.80 21.63 -27.38
N ARG A 433 13.37 22.55 -28.16
CA ARG A 433 14.82 22.52 -28.49
C ARG A 433 15.71 22.75 -27.26
N ARG A 434 15.37 23.70 -26.39
CA ARG A 434 16.10 23.95 -25.15
C ARG A 434 15.89 22.84 -24.15
N LEU A 435 14.68 22.31 -24.07
CA LEU A 435 14.37 21.17 -23.23
C LEU A 435 15.23 19.97 -23.62
N LEU A 436 15.32 19.65 -24.91
CA LEU A 436 16.17 18.57 -25.44
C LEU A 436 17.64 18.78 -25.06
N SER A 437 18.15 20.03 -25.11
CA SER A 437 19.53 20.34 -24.71
C SER A 437 19.78 20.04 -23.22
N TYR A 438 18.84 20.38 -22.33
CA TYR A 438 18.95 20.03 -20.90
C TYR A 438 18.89 18.53 -20.67
N CYS A 439 18.02 17.81 -21.37
CA CYS A 439 17.93 16.36 -21.28
C CYS A 439 19.22 15.68 -21.76
N ILE A 440 19.79 16.13 -22.88
CA ILE A 440 21.09 15.62 -23.39
C ILE A 440 22.19 15.89 -22.38
N ALA A 441 22.27 17.12 -21.83
CA ALA A 441 23.27 17.47 -20.85
C ALA A 441 23.15 16.60 -19.58
N ALA A 442 21.93 16.37 -19.07
CA ALA A 442 21.69 15.48 -17.94
C ALA A 442 22.06 14.02 -18.25
N ALA A 443 21.72 13.52 -19.43
CA ALA A 443 22.08 12.17 -19.86
C ALA A 443 23.60 11.98 -19.98
N VAL A 444 24.30 12.95 -20.57
CA VAL A 444 25.77 12.92 -20.66
C VAL A 444 26.40 12.98 -19.26
N ALA A 445 25.93 13.88 -18.40
CA ALA A 445 26.41 13.98 -17.04
C ALA A 445 26.16 12.69 -16.24
N SER A 446 24.99 12.04 -16.43
CA SER A 446 24.66 10.75 -15.84
C SER A 446 25.60 9.64 -16.33
N ALA A 447 25.89 9.59 -17.62
CA ALA A 447 26.79 8.60 -18.19
C ALA A 447 28.25 8.78 -17.66
N ILE A 448 28.73 10.01 -17.62
CA ILE A 448 30.08 10.33 -17.12
C ILE A 448 30.17 10.00 -15.63
N LEU A 449 29.24 10.48 -14.83
CA LEU A 449 29.25 10.27 -13.38
C LEU A 449 29.05 8.78 -13.03
N GLY A 450 28.14 8.11 -13.74
CA GLY A 450 27.93 6.67 -13.58
C GLY A 450 29.20 5.86 -13.92
N PHE A 451 29.92 6.23 -14.99
CA PHE A 451 31.17 5.59 -15.36
C PHE A 451 32.29 5.82 -14.32
N ILE A 452 32.41 7.07 -13.83
CA ILE A 452 33.40 7.40 -12.77
C ILE A 452 33.12 6.58 -11.51
N LEU A 453 31.87 6.56 -11.06
CA LEU A 453 31.48 5.84 -9.84
C LEU A 453 31.56 4.32 -9.99
N LEU A 454 31.30 3.77 -11.19
CA LEU A 454 31.48 2.35 -11.47
C LEU A 454 32.92 1.88 -11.20
N GLY A 455 33.91 2.73 -11.53
CA GLY A 455 35.33 2.45 -11.23
C GLY A 455 35.67 2.50 -9.74
N MET A 456 34.80 3.11 -8.92
CA MET A 456 34.99 3.18 -7.46
C MET A 456 34.41 1.95 -6.75
N ARG A 457 33.18 1.54 -7.13
CA ARG A 457 32.47 0.40 -6.50
C ARG A 457 31.41 -0.22 -7.41
N PRO A 458 31.20 -1.55 -7.36
CA PRO A 458 30.04 -2.19 -8.00
C PRO A 458 28.73 -1.62 -7.43
N GLY A 459 27.82 -1.18 -8.29
CA GLY A 459 26.52 -0.61 -7.89
C GLY A 459 26.48 0.91 -7.76
N SER A 460 27.58 1.59 -7.45
CA SER A 460 27.61 3.06 -7.30
C SER A 460 27.28 3.83 -8.60
N TRP A 461 27.40 3.18 -9.76
CA TRP A 461 27.00 3.74 -11.05
C TRP A 461 25.53 4.17 -11.10
N MET A 462 24.65 3.48 -10.32
CA MET A 462 23.20 3.82 -10.26
C MET A 462 22.98 5.18 -9.64
N ALA A 463 23.72 5.52 -8.58
CA ALA A 463 23.69 6.85 -7.97
C ALA A 463 24.14 7.91 -8.98
N GLY A 464 25.24 7.64 -9.71
CA GLY A 464 25.75 8.54 -10.75
C GLY A 464 24.77 8.72 -11.90
N ALA A 465 24.10 7.67 -12.32
CA ALA A 465 23.10 7.73 -13.39
C ALA A 465 21.84 8.54 -12.97
N ALA A 466 21.40 8.44 -11.73
CA ALA A 466 20.18 9.09 -11.26
C ALA A 466 20.40 10.55 -10.79
N LEU A 467 21.57 10.87 -10.23
CA LEU A 467 21.84 12.15 -9.57
C LEU A 467 21.63 13.39 -10.46
N PRO A 468 22.11 13.49 -11.72
CA PRO A 468 21.91 14.67 -12.55
C PRO A 468 20.42 14.91 -12.87
N TRP A 469 19.65 13.86 -13.11
CA TRP A 469 18.20 13.96 -13.34
C TRP A 469 17.47 14.41 -12.08
N ALA A 470 17.83 13.87 -10.92
CA ALA A 470 17.22 14.24 -9.66
C ALA A 470 17.50 15.70 -9.30
N LEU A 471 18.72 16.18 -9.51
CA LEU A 471 19.09 17.60 -9.27
C LEU A 471 18.35 18.53 -10.21
N LEU A 472 18.25 18.19 -11.50
CA LEU A 472 17.56 19.00 -12.50
C LEU A 472 16.05 19.03 -12.22
N ALA A 473 15.44 17.88 -11.91
CA ALA A 473 14.04 17.77 -11.52
C ALA A 473 13.74 18.52 -10.20
N GLY A 474 14.63 18.40 -9.21
CA GLY A 474 14.55 19.12 -7.95
C GLY A 474 14.58 20.63 -8.14
N TRP A 475 15.53 21.13 -8.93
CA TRP A 475 15.61 22.54 -9.28
C TRP A 475 14.36 23.04 -10.01
N ALA A 476 13.87 22.32 -11.01
CA ALA A 476 12.65 22.67 -11.73
C ALA A 476 11.42 22.68 -10.82
N THR A 477 11.32 21.75 -9.89
CA THR A 477 10.24 21.66 -8.91
C THR A 477 10.29 22.85 -7.93
N LEU A 478 11.46 23.19 -7.38
CA LEU A 478 11.63 24.32 -6.50
C LEU A 478 11.29 25.65 -7.21
N ARG A 479 11.72 25.81 -8.47
CA ARG A 479 11.35 26.96 -9.30
C ARG A 479 9.84 27.07 -9.48
N TYR A 480 9.15 25.95 -9.70
CA TYR A 480 7.69 25.91 -9.79
C TYR A 480 7.03 26.34 -8.49
N LEU A 481 7.44 25.77 -7.37
CA LEU A 481 6.92 26.14 -6.04
C LEU A 481 7.12 27.64 -5.76
N TRP A 482 8.28 28.17 -6.11
CA TRP A 482 8.61 29.58 -5.96
C TRP A 482 7.71 30.49 -6.80
N SER A 483 7.30 30.07 -8.00
CA SER A 483 6.43 30.85 -8.89
C SER A 483 5.02 31.09 -8.32
N TYR A 484 4.58 30.25 -7.36
CA TYR A 484 3.28 30.37 -6.69
C TYR A 484 3.32 31.11 -5.35
N ARG A 485 4.50 31.59 -4.89
CA ARG A 485 4.64 32.22 -3.56
C ARG A 485 3.71 33.41 -3.32
N GLY A 486 3.39 34.17 -4.36
CA GLY A 486 2.50 35.35 -4.29
C GLY A 486 0.99 35.04 -4.39
N LYS A 487 0.59 33.78 -4.55
CA LYS A 487 -0.82 33.39 -4.62
C LYS A 487 -1.41 33.23 -3.21
N PRO A 488 -2.74 33.40 -3.03
CA PRO A 488 -3.42 33.10 -1.77
C PRO A 488 -3.12 31.68 -1.27
N LEU A 489 -3.20 31.46 0.06
CA LEU A 489 -2.74 30.22 0.70
C LEU A 489 -3.38 28.96 0.11
N LEU A 490 -4.72 28.93 -0.01
CA LEU A 490 -5.44 27.73 -0.43
C LEU A 490 -5.16 27.35 -1.91
N PRO A 491 -5.23 28.26 -2.91
CA PRO A 491 -4.79 27.98 -4.27
C PRO A 491 -3.33 27.56 -4.35
N ARG A 492 -2.44 28.18 -3.55
CA ARG A 492 -1.02 27.85 -3.48
C ARG A 492 -0.80 26.42 -2.98
N LEU A 493 -1.41 26.03 -1.86
CA LEU A 493 -1.29 24.67 -1.32
C LEU A 493 -1.83 23.62 -2.29
N ARG A 494 -2.93 23.90 -2.99
CA ARG A 494 -3.49 22.99 -4.02
C ARG A 494 -2.52 22.80 -5.20
N ALA A 495 -1.83 23.87 -5.63
CA ALA A 495 -0.84 23.78 -6.69
C ALA A 495 0.46 23.10 -6.23
N TRP A 496 0.87 23.32 -4.98
CA TRP A 496 2.10 22.77 -4.42
C TRP A 496 2.02 21.27 -4.10
N GLY A 497 0.86 20.77 -3.67
CA GLY A 497 0.70 19.40 -3.19
C GLY A 497 1.36 18.32 -4.07
N PRO A 498 1.03 18.22 -5.38
CA PRO A 498 1.65 17.25 -6.27
C PRO A 498 3.18 17.43 -6.38
N TYR A 499 3.67 18.66 -6.45
CA TYR A 499 5.10 18.94 -6.60
C TYR A 499 5.89 18.67 -5.32
N ILE A 500 5.30 18.88 -4.14
CA ILE A 500 5.92 18.49 -2.85
C ILE A 500 6.04 16.97 -2.79
N ALA A 501 5.02 16.22 -3.22
CA ALA A 501 5.09 14.76 -3.29
C ALA A 501 6.23 14.29 -4.20
N HIS A 502 6.36 14.88 -5.40
CA HIS A 502 7.46 14.55 -6.30
C HIS A 502 8.84 14.95 -5.74
N LEU A 503 8.93 16.10 -5.06
CA LEU A 503 10.17 16.50 -4.37
C LEU A 503 10.57 15.46 -3.30
N GLY A 504 9.60 14.93 -2.54
CA GLY A 504 9.83 13.84 -1.60
C GLY A 504 10.42 12.60 -2.27
N ILE A 505 9.85 12.17 -3.40
CA ILE A 505 10.38 11.03 -4.19
C ILE A 505 11.81 11.30 -4.68
N ILE A 506 12.09 12.53 -5.16
CA ILE A 506 13.45 12.91 -5.59
C ILE A 506 14.43 12.81 -4.42
N LEU A 507 14.05 13.30 -3.23
CA LEU A 507 14.89 13.24 -2.04
C LEU A 507 15.12 11.79 -1.58
N ILE A 508 14.12 10.93 -1.66
CA ILE A 508 14.27 9.49 -1.38
C ILE A 508 15.24 8.86 -2.37
N ALA A 509 15.08 9.12 -3.67
CA ALA A 509 15.98 8.60 -4.70
C ALA A 509 17.43 9.07 -4.52
N LEU A 510 17.62 10.33 -4.15
CA LEU A 510 18.94 10.90 -3.82
C LEU A 510 19.53 10.24 -2.57
N GLY A 511 18.76 10.14 -1.49
CA GLY A 511 19.19 9.51 -0.25
C GLY A 511 19.59 8.05 -0.45
N TYR A 512 18.78 7.30 -1.20
CA TYR A 512 19.07 5.92 -1.57
C TYR A 512 20.37 5.82 -2.40
N GLY A 513 20.50 6.64 -3.45
CA GLY A 513 21.70 6.65 -4.30
C GLY A 513 22.96 7.02 -3.53
N ILE A 514 22.88 7.97 -2.58
CA ILE A 514 24.01 8.36 -1.72
C ILE A 514 24.37 7.23 -0.75
N SER A 515 23.37 6.67 -0.07
CA SER A 515 23.57 5.60 0.90
C SER A 515 24.24 4.38 0.23
N TYR A 516 23.66 3.87 -0.86
CA TYR A 516 24.22 2.72 -1.58
C TYR A 516 25.57 3.02 -2.27
N GLY A 517 25.75 4.23 -2.78
CA GLY A 517 26.98 4.63 -3.47
C GLY A 517 28.17 4.88 -2.54
N LEU A 518 27.90 5.23 -1.28
CA LEU A 518 28.94 5.61 -0.30
C LEU A 518 29.08 4.59 0.86
N ASP A 519 28.21 3.60 0.94
CA ASP A 519 28.24 2.58 1.96
C ASP A 519 29.52 1.75 1.89
N GLN A 520 30.14 1.48 3.06
CA GLN A 520 31.35 0.66 3.20
C GLN A 520 31.01 -0.53 4.09
N VAL A 521 30.89 -1.69 3.49
CA VAL A 521 30.73 -2.95 4.20
C VAL A 521 32.06 -3.72 4.13
N GLU A 522 32.75 -3.85 5.26
CA GLU A 522 33.89 -4.75 5.44
C GLU A 522 33.47 -5.86 6.39
N THR A 523 33.66 -7.10 5.96
CA THR A 523 33.48 -8.27 6.81
C THR A 523 34.84 -8.68 7.35
N VAL A 524 34.97 -8.71 8.66
CA VAL A 524 36.21 -9.12 9.34
C VAL A 524 35.91 -10.31 10.24
N GLU A 525 36.81 -11.29 10.23
CA GLU A 525 36.82 -12.38 11.20
C GLU A 525 37.72 -11.97 12.37
N LEU A 526 37.16 -12.03 13.58
CA LEU A 526 37.85 -11.66 14.81
C LEU A 526 37.92 -12.86 15.76
N GLU A 527 39.09 -13.11 16.32
CA GLU A 527 39.23 -14.00 17.46
C GLU A 527 38.96 -13.22 18.76
N GLU A 528 38.46 -13.90 19.78
CA GLU A 528 38.19 -13.30 21.09
C GLU A 528 39.47 -12.68 21.69
N GLY A 529 39.37 -11.46 22.17
CA GLY A 529 40.49 -10.65 22.65
C GLY A 529 41.32 -9.99 21.55
N SER A 530 40.98 -10.16 20.26
CA SER A 530 41.71 -9.56 19.14
C SER A 530 41.10 -8.24 18.71
N ALA A 531 41.89 -7.38 18.08
CA ALA A 531 41.47 -6.13 17.47
C ALA A 531 41.94 -6.05 16.02
N THR A 532 41.07 -5.48 15.16
CA THR A 532 41.45 -5.21 13.77
C THR A 532 40.93 -3.81 13.34
N GLU A 533 41.54 -3.24 12.32
CA GLU A 533 41.03 -2.01 11.70
C GLU A 533 40.15 -2.39 10.50
N ALA A 534 38.90 -1.89 10.51
CA ALA A 534 37.97 -2.06 9.41
C ALA A 534 37.14 -0.78 9.21
N ALA A 535 36.97 -0.36 7.96
CA ALA A 535 36.21 0.83 7.56
C ALA A 535 36.61 2.12 8.31
N GLY A 536 37.91 2.23 8.76
CA GLY A 536 38.42 3.38 9.50
C GLY A 536 38.13 3.35 11.01
N PHE A 537 37.62 2.25 11.52
CA PHE A 537 37.40 2.00 12.96
C PHE A 537 38.28 0.85 13.46
N THR A 538 38.73 0.97 14.71
CA THR A 538 39.34 -0.18 15.41
C THR A 538 38.20 -0.96 16.08
N ILE A 539 38.04 -2.22 15.69
CA ILE A 539 37.02 -3.13 16.22
C ILE A 539 37.73 -4.14 17.10
N THR A 540 37.30 -4.27 18.36
CA THR A 540 37.84 -5.25 19.33
C THR A 540 36.70 -6.21 19.72
N LEU A 541 36.94 -7.50 19.69
CA LEU A 541 36.05 -8.52 20.21
C LEU A 541 36.51 -8.88 21.63
N ASP A 542 35.84 -8.31 22.63
CA ASP A 542 36.28 -8.48 24.03
C ASP A 542 35.86 -9.85 24.60
N ASP A 543 34.65 -10.31 24.32
CA ASP A 543 34.12 -11.57 24.87
C ASP A 543 32.92 -12.08 24.03
N VAL A 544 32.81 -13.40 23.90
CA VAL A 544 31.70 -14.08 23.25
C VAL A 544 30.82 -14.77 24.28
N VAL A 545 29.74 -14.14 24.69
CA VAL A 545 28.79 -14.70 25.65
C VAL A 545 27.72 -15.52 24.95
N MET A 546 27.83 -16.85 24.99
CA MET A 546 26.75 -17.75 24.58
C MET A 546 25.63 -17.72 25.61
N ARG A 547 24.47 -17.16 25.28
CA ARG A 547 23.25 -17.31 26.10
C ARG A 547 22.61 -18.65 25.79
N SER A 548 22.44 -19.47 26.83
CA SER A 548 21.71 -20.75 26.74
C SER A 548 20.24 -20.45 26.36
N GLY A 549 19.88 -20.71 25.12
CA GLY A 549 18.54 -20.48 24.58
C GLY A 549 18.49 -20.21 23.07
N ASP A 550 19.62 -19.97 22.44
CA ASP A 550 19.72 -19.78 20.99
C ASP A 550 20.21 -21.10 20.31
N GLU A 551 19.31 -22.12 20.26
CA GLU A 551 19.38 -23.25 19.34
C GLU A 551 18.32 -23.09 18.27
#